data_c902f15fe17b246e065be39eeb6cb329
#
_entry.id   c902f15fe17b246e065be39eeb6cb329
#
_cell.length_a   1.000
_cell.length_b   1.000
_cell.length_c   1.000
_cell.angle_alpha   90.00
_cell.angle_beta   90.00
_cell.angle_gamma   90.00
#
_symmetry.space_group_name_H-M   'P 1'
#
loop_
_entity.id
_entity.type
_entity.pdbx_description
1 polymer ?
#
loop_
_entity_poly.entity_id
_entity_poly.type
_entity_poly.pdbx_seq_one_letter_code
_entity_poly.pdbx_strand_id
1 'polypeptide(L)'
;NTYYRDADNDTYGNASVTTQACTQPAGYVANSSDCNDGSASVNPSAAEMCNGVDDNCNTQIDEGVQNTYYQDADIDTYGNASVTTEACTQPSGYVTNSTDCNDSNTSINPGVIEVCNGIDDNCNTQIDEGLQNTYYRDADSDTYGNASVTTQACTQPSGYVSNSSDCNDGNASIKPNATEVCNTIDDNCNGQVDEGCPVVEV
;
A
#
# COMPACT_ATOMS: atom_id res chain seq x y z
N ASN A 1 -13.97 51.31 -34.63
CA ASN A 1 -13.70 50.14 -33.80
C ASN A 1 -13.11 49.02 -34.65
N THR A 2 -12.23 48.18 -34.07
CA THR A 2 -11.78 46.94 -34.70
C THR A 2 -12.70 45.80 -34.27
N TYR A 3 -13.08 44.98 -35.22
CA TYR A 3 -13.88 43.77 -35.03
C TYR A 3 -13.14 42.57 -35.60
N TYR A 4 -13.34 41.41 -35.02
CA TYR A 4 -12.67 40.15 -35.31
C TYR A 4 -13.70 39.17 -35.92
N ARG A 5 -13.29 38.38 -36.90
CA ARG A 5 -14.16 37.42 -37.54
C ARG A 5 -14.58 36.33 -36.57
N ASP A 6 -15.85 36.00 -36.58
CA ASP A 6 -16.50 34.93 -35.85
C ASP A 6 -17.17 34.03 -36.90
N ALA A 7 -16.43 32.98 -37.30
CA ALA A 7 -16.87 32.16 -38.44
C ALA A 7 -17.75 30.99 -38.01
N ASP A 8 -17.65 30.53 -36.77
CA ASP A 8 -18.42 29.42 -36.23
C ASP A 8 -19.61 29.88 -35.34
N ASN A 9 -19.69 31.19 -35.08
CA ASN A 9 -20.77 31.87 -34.36
C ASN A 9 -20.82 31.51 -32.86
N ASP A 10 -19.66 31.38 -32.22
CA ASP A 10 -19.53 31.10 -30.78
C ASP A 10 -19.41 32.38 -29.93
N THR A 11 -19.37 33.56 -30.56
CA THR A 11 -19.21 34.87 -29.95
C THR A 11 -17.78 35.29 -29.63
N TYR A 12 -16.80 34.47 -29.94
CA TYR A 12 -15.38 34.81 -29.88
C TYR A 12 -14.84 34.98 -31.31
N GLY A 13 -13.81 35.79 -31.48
CA GLY A 13 -13.33 36.11 -32.81
C GLY A 13 -11.83 35.85 -32.96
N ASN A 14 -11.47 35.56 -34.21
CA ASN A 14 -10.11 35.28 -34.62
C ASN A 14 -9.25 36.58 -34.62
N ALA A 15 -8.23 36.62 -33.76
CA ALA A 15 -7.31 37.75 -33.62
C ALA A 15 -6.61 38.13 -34.93
N SER A 16 -6.47 37.22 -35.89
CA SER A 16 -5.75 37.40 -37.16
C SER A 16 -6.61 37.94 -38.28
N VAL A 17 -7.95 37.87 -38.15
CA VAL A 17 -8.89 38.29 -39.22
C VAL A 17 -9.73 39.43 -38.73
N THR A 18 -9.33 40.65 -39.09
CA THR A 18 -9.93 41.87 -38.55
C THR A 18 -10.63 42.73 -39.64
N THR A 19 -11.59 43.54 -39.19
CA THR A 19 -12.16 44.62 -39.97
C THR A 19 -12.37 45.88 -39.14
N GLN A 20 -12.38 47.07 -39.78
CA GLN A 20 -12.67 48.32 -39.09
C GLN A 20 -14.03 48.88 -39.53
N ALA A 21 -14.88 49.17 -38.55
CA ALA A 21 -16.23 49.70 -38.82
C ALA A 21 -16.68 50.62 -37.65
N CYS A 22 -17.68 51.48 -37.92
CA CYS A 22 -18.31 52.30 -36.88
C CYS A 22 -19.27 51.48 -36.02
N THR A 23 -19.91 50.45 -36.61
CA THR A 23 -20.80 49.47 -35.96
C THR A 23 -20.34 48.05 -36.28
N GLN A 24 -20.69 47.10 -35.42
CA GLN A 24 -20.30 45.70 -35.58
C GLN A 24 -20.93 45.09 -36.86
N PRO A 25 -20.09 44.61 -37.81
CA PRO A 25 -20.57 43.92 -39.00
C PRO A 25 -21.10 42.52 -38.68
N ALA A 26 -21.96 42.00 -39.55
CA ALA A 26 -22.39 40.60 -39.43
C ALA A 26 -21.22 39.63 -39.59
N GLY A 27 -21.14 38.59 -38.74
CA GLY A 27 -20.05 37.61 -38.70
C GLY A 27 -18.74 38.12 -38.08
N TYR A 28 -18.81 39.23 -37.33
CA TYR A 28 -17.67 39.79 -36.61
C TYR A 28 -18.07 40.17 -35.18
N VAL A 29 -17.16 40.01 -34.25
CA VAL A 29 -17.31 40.32 -32.80
C VAL A 29 -16.24 41.27 -32.30
N ALA A 30 -16.42 41.88 -31.13
CA ALA A 30 -15.46 42.80 -30.53
C ALA A 30 -14.33 42.10 -29.78
N ASN A 31 -14.48 40.85 -29.51
CA ASN A 31 -13.55 40.01 -28.78
C ASN A 31 -12.63 39.26 -29.77
N SER A 32 -11.35 39.02 -29.39
CA SER A 32 -10.33 38.46 -30.27
C SER A 32 -9.68 37.20 -29.69
N SER A 33 -10.35 36.55 -28.76
CA SER A 33 -9.75 35.51 -27.94
C SER A 33 -10.00 34.08 -28.38
N ASP A 34 -10.65 33.91 -29.53
CA ASP A 34 -10.85 32.60 -30.14
C ASP A 34 -9.54 32.02 -30.68
N CYS A 35 -9.23 30.81 -30.26
CA CYS A 35 -8.05 30.06 -30.73
C CYS A 35 -8.36 29.13 -31.91
N ASN A 36 -9.66 28.90 -32.21
CA ASN A 36 -10.10 28.08 -33.36
C ASN A 36 -11.43 28.53 -33.96
N ASP A 37 -11.44 29.62 -34.77
CA ASP A 37 -12.57 30.23 -35.48
C ASP A 37 -13.30 29.29 -36.49
N GLY A 38 -13.10 27.99 -36.39
CA GLY A 38 -13.76 26.98 -37.20
C GLY A 38 -14.51 25.93 -36.40
N SER A 39 -14.53 26.07 -35.08
CA SER A 39 -15.14 25.09 -34.18
C SER A 39 -15.71 25.75 -32.92
N ALA A 40 -17.00 26.01 -32.93
CA ALA A 40 -17.73 26.65 -31.82
C ALA A 40 -17.63 25.90 -30.47
N SER A 41 -17.01 24.73 -30.41
CA SER A 41 -16.72 24.02 -29.17
C SER A 41 -15.34 24.34 -28.57
N VAL A 42 -14.52 25.14 -29.30
CA VAL A 42 -13.17 25.54 -28.90
C VAL A 42 -13.11 27.05 -28.74
N ASN A 43 -13.27 27.53 -27.51
CA ASN A 43 -13.32 28.96 -27.20
C ASN A 43 -13.04 29.19 -25.70
N PRO A 44 -12.74 30.44 -25.27
CA PRO A 44 -12.37 30.72 -23.87
C PRO A 44 -13.41 30.36 -22.78
N SER A 45 -14.61 29.99 -23.14
CA SER A 45 -15.65 29.53 -22.20
C SER A 45 -15.92 28.03 -22.30
N ALA A 46 -15.25 27.32 -23.20
CA ALA A 46 -15.41 25.88 -23.33
C ALA A 46 -14.86 25.13 -22.08
N ALA A 47 -15.43 23.99 -21.85
CA ALA A 47 -14.85 23.04 -20.87
C ALA A 47 -13.86 22.12 -21.57
N GLU A 48 -12.75 21.83 -20.93
CA GLU A 48 -11.79 20.84 -21.46
C GLU A 48 -12.42 19.46 -21.64
N MET A 49 -12.06 18.83 -22.73
CA MET A 49 -12.37 17.42 -23.01
C MET A 49 -11.08 16.68 -23.34
N CYS A 50 -10.98 15.44 -22.92
CA CYS A 50 -9.81 14.60 -23.20
C CYS A 50 -9.71 14.23 -24.70
N ASN A 51 -9.25 15.17 -25.52
CA ASN A 51 -9.21 15.05 -26.98
C ASN A 51 -7.88 15.51 -27.62
N GLY A 52 -6.94 16.00 -26.80
CA GLY A 52 -5.63 16.52 -27.24
C GLY A 52 -5.70 17.93 -27.83
N VAL A 53 -6.78 18.66 -27.56
CA VAL A 53 -7.00 20.05 -27.99
C VAL A 53 -7.13 20.93 -26.74
N ASP A 54 -6.58 22.13 -26.79
CA ASP A 54 -6.86 23.21 -25.84
C ASP A 54 -8.24 23.79 -26.17
N ASP A 55 -9.29 23.21 -25.55
CA ASP A 55 -10.67 23.59 -25.84
C ASP A 55 -11.02 24.98 -25.27
N ASN A 56 -10.41 25.39 -24.15
CA ASN A 56 -10.70 26.65 -23.47
C ASN A 56 -9.72 27.80 -23.81
N CYS A 57 -8.81 27.59 -24.75
CA CYS A 57 -7.85 28.60 -25.24
C CYS A 57 -6.91 29.19 -24.17
N ASN A 58 -6.59 28.42 -23.13
CA ASN A 58 -5.73 28.89 -22.04
C ASN A 58 -4.26 28.49 -22.19
N THR A 59 -3.89 27.84 -23.29
CA THR A 59 -2.55 27.30 -23.63
C THR A 59 -2.15 26.01 -22.91
N GLN A 60 -3.06 25.39 -22.17
CA GLN A 60 -2.89 24.04 -21.64
C GLN A 60 -3.80 23.10 -22.46
N ILE A 61 -3.49 21.81 -22.46
CA ILE A 61 -4.24 20.82 -23.23
C ILE A 61 -4.77 19.77 -22.26
N ASP A 62 -6.07 19.52 -22.31
CA ASP A 62 -6.76 18.51 -21.50
C ASP A 62 -6.57 18.69 -19.99
N GLU A 63 -6.29 19.91 -19.48
CA GLU A 63 -6.08 20.11 -18.06
C GLU A 63 -7.37 19.92 -17.25
N GLY A 64 -7.22 19.31 -16.08
CA GLY A 64 -8.32 19.05 -15.15
C GLY A 64 -9.25 17.88 -15.56
N VAL A 65 -9.03 17.26 -16.72
CA VAL A 65 -9.80 16.10 -17.20
C VAL A 65 -8.96 14.83 -17.33
N GLN A 66 -7.64 14.93 -17.10
CA GLN A 66 -6.73 13.79 -17.08
C GLN A 66 -6.83 13.02 -15.76
N ASN A 67 -6.61 11.70 -15.83
CA ASN A 67 -6.52 10.84 -14.66
C ASN A 67 -5.05 10.60 -14.29
N THR A 68 -4.80 10.46 -13.00
CA THR A 68 -3.47 10.05 -12.50
C THR A 68 -3.33 8.54 -12.63
N TYR A 69 -2.22 8.12 -13.18
CA TYR A 69 -1.80 6.72 -13.28
C TYR A 69 -0.44 6.53 -12.60
N TYR A 70 -0.20 5.34 -12.09
CA TYR A 70 0.96 4.96 -11.31
C TYR A 70 1.77 3.92 -12.07
N GLN A 71 3.10 4.05 -12.08
CA GLN A 71 3.96 3.09 -12.77
C GLN A 71 3.79 1.69 -12.17
N ASP A 72 3.69 0.70 -13.03
CA ASP A 72 3.66 -0.73 -12.74
C ASP A 72 4.85 -1.35 -13.51
N ALA A 73 6.02 -1.39 -12.85
CA ALA A 73 7.26 -1.75 -13.51
C ALA A 73 7.47 -3.26 -13.60
N ASP A 74 6.91 -4.02 -12.68
CA ASP A 74 7.01 -5.48 -12.65
C ASP A 74 5.78 -6.20 -13.23
N ILE A 75 4.73 -5.42 -13.56
CA ILE A 75 3.52 -5.91 -14.27
C ILE A 75 2.67 -6.85 -13.40
N ASP A 76 2.48 -6.49 -12.14
CA ASP A 76 1.64 -7.24 -11.20
C ASP A 76 0.23 -6.62 -10.99
N THR A 77 -0.04 -5.49 -11.67
CA THR A 77 -1.29 -4.70 -11.62
C THR A 77 -1.41 -3.74 -10.43
N TYR A 78 -0.40 -3.64 -9.60
CA TYR A 78 -0.29 -2.63 -8.57
C TYR A 78 0.80 -1.62 -8.96
N GLY A 79 0.66 -0.38 -8.57
CA GLY A 79 1.53 0.69 -9.03
C GLY A 79 2.22 1.44 -7.89
N ASN A 80 3.37 1.99 -8.22
CA ASN A 80 4.21 2.79 -7.33
C ASN A 80 3.60 4.18 -7.10
N ALA A 81 3.18 4.46 -5.87
CA ALA A 81 2.60 5.75 -5.48
C ALA A 81 3.52 6.97 -5.76
N SER A 82 4.83 6.75 -5.89
CA SER A 82 5.82 7.82 -6.07
C SER A 82 6.12 8.14 -7.53
N VAL A 83 5.68 7.31 -8.48
CA VAL A 83 5.96 7.49 -9.91
C VAL A 83 4.65 7.58 -10.68
N THR A 84 4.24 8.80 -10.98
CA THR A 84 2.93 9.08 -11.55
C THR A 84 3.02 9.71 -12.95
N THR A 85 1.97 9.55 -13.72
CA THR A 85 1.71 10.31 -14.95
C THR A 85 0.24 10.70 -15.02
N GLU A 86 -0.04 11.83 -15.66
CA GLU A 86 -1.42 12.24 -15.96
C GLU A 86 -1.72 11.98 -17.43
N ALA A 87 -2.87 11.38 -17.72
CA ALA A 87 -3.29 11.07 -19.08
C ALA A 87 -4.81 10.90 -19.18
N CYS A 88 -5.35 11.10 -20.37
CA CYS A 88 -6.76 10.85 -20.67
C CYS A 88 -7.11 9.36 -20.70
N THR A 89 -6.16 8.54 -21.07
CA THR A 89 -6.30 7.07 -21.12
C THR A 89 -5.08 6.43 -20.46
N GLN A 90 -5.27 5.26 -19.87
CA GLN A 90 -4.21 4.54 -19.18
C GLN A 90 -3.02 4.26 -20.12
N PRO A 91 -1.81 4.80 -19.83
CA PRO A 91 -0.61 4.49 -20.60
C PRO A 91 -0.12 3.07 -20.37
N SER A 92 0.63 2.54 -21.32
CA SER A 92 1.28 1.23 -21.14
C SER A 92 2.29 1.27 -20.01
N GLY A 93 2.29 0.26 -19.11
CA GLY A 93 3.15 0.19 -17.94
C GLY A 93 2.70 1.08 -16.78
N TYR A 94 1.44 1.52 -16.79
CA TYR A 94 0.84 2.29 -15.71
C TYR A 94 -0.53 1.72 -15.35
N VAL A 95 -0.91 1.85 -14.08
CA VAL A 95 -2.19 1.37 -13.52
C VAL A 95 -2.88 2.48 -12.72
N THR A 96 -4.15 2.28 -12.37
CA THR A 96 -4.92 3.25 -11.57
C THR A 96 -4.74 3.10 -10.07
N ASN A 97 -4.16 2.01 -9.64
CA ASN A 97 -3.93 1.68 -8.24
C ASN A 97 -2.48 2.08 -7.86
N SER A 98 -2.27 2.56 -6.63
CA SER A 98 -1.00 3.10 -6.14
C SER A 98 -0.47 2.37 -4.91
N THR A 99 -0.86 1.12 -4.70
CA THR A 99 -0.67 0.42 -3.42
C THR A 99 0.49 -0.56 -3.40
N ASP A 100 1.28 -0.61 -4.45
CA ASP A 100 2.50 -1.41 -4.48
C ASP A 100 3.59 -0.83 -3.58
N CYS A 101 4.13 -1.64 -2.69
CA CYS A 101 5.26 -1.28 -1.83
C CYS A 101 6.62 -1.70 -2.42
N ASN A 102 6.64 -2.49 -3.50
CA ASN A 102 7.87 -2.87 -4.19
C ASN A 102 7.69 -3.13 -5.69
N ASP A 103 7.51 -2.09 -6.49
CA ASP A 103 7.31 -2.02 -7.94
C ASP A 103 8.46 -2.64 -8.80
N SER A 104 9.24 -3.51 -8.23
CA SER A 104 10.29 -4.28 -8.91
C SER A 104 10.22 -5.78 -8.64
N ASN A 105 9.19 -6.23 -7.92
CA ASN A 105 9.05 -7.63 -7.52
C ASN A 105 7.58 -8.05 -7.44
N THR A 106 7.07 -8.68 -8.47
CA THR A 106 5.70 -9.20 -8.59
C THR A 106 5.21 -10.11 -7.45
N SER A 107 6.09 -10.51 -6.54
CA SER A 107 5.74 -11.30 -5.35
C SER A 107 5.51 -10.45 -4.10
N ILE A 108 5.60 -9.12 -4.21
CA ILE A 108 5.39 -8.17 -3.12
C ILE A 108 4.37 -7.14 -3.57
N ASN A 109 3.10 -7.36 -3.23
CA ASN A 109 1.98 -6.49 -3.58
C ASN A 109 0.75 -6.81 -2.70
N PRO A 110 -0.26 -5.94 -2.62
CA PRO A 110 -1.45 -6.17 -1.79
C PRO A 110 -2.28 -7.42 -2.10
N GLY A 111 -2.02 -8.11 -3.19
CA GLY A 111 -2.74 -9.31 -3.61
C GLY A 111 -2.12 -10.63 -3.15
N VAL A 112 -0.92 -10.60 -2.58
CA VAL A 112 -0.20 -11.81 -2.17
C VAL A 112 -0.47 -12.20 -0.72
N ILE A 113 -0.11 -13.42 -0.37
CA ILE A 113 -0.17 -13.95 1.00
C ILE A 113 1.25 -13.86 1.56
N GLU A 114 1.36 -13.49 2.85
CA GLU A 114 2.63 -13.46 3.56
C GLU A 114 3.43 -14.75 3.45
N VAL A 115 4.73 -14.61 3.28
CA VAL A 115 5.72 -15.69 3.34
C VAL A 115 6.71 -15.36 4.45
N CYS A 116 7.01 -16.32 5.31
CA CYS A 116 7.91 -16.11 6.43
C CYS A 116 9.36 -15.84 5.98
N ASN A 117 9.64 -14.59 5.59
CA ASN A 117 10.91 -14.15 5.00
C ASN A 117 11.47 -12.86 5.61
N GLY A 118 10.72 -12.23 6.54
CA GLY A 118 11.08 -10.96 7.16
C GLY A 118 10.75 -9.74 6.31
N ILE A 119 9.90 -9.90 5.31
CA ILE A 119 9.40 -8.85 4.41
C ILE A 119 7.89 -8.75 4.58
N ASP A 120 7.35 -7.56 4.46
CA ASP A 120 5.91 -7.32 4.31
C ASP A 120 5.57 -7.59 2.83
N ASP A 121 5.15 -8.83 2.54
CA ASP A 121 4.87 -9.23 1.15
C ASP A 121 3.54 -8.65 0.66
N ASN A 122 2.55 -8.46 1.54
CA ASN A 122 1.20 -8.00 1.16
C ASN A 122 0.98 -6.49 1.35
N CYS A 123 2.05 -5.73 1.63
CA CYS A 123 2.03 -4.26 1.75
C CYS A 123 1.06 -3.70 2.81
N ASN A 124 0.78 -4.42 3.88
CA ASN A 124 -0.15 -4.01 4.93
C ASN A 124 0.53 -3.35 6.14
N THR A 125 1.85 -3.13 6.08
CA THR A 125 2.72 -2.58 7.13
C THR A 125 3.04 -3.53 8.30
N GLN A 126 2.64 -4.79 8.21
CA GLN A 126 3.06 -5.83 9.15
C GLN A 126 4.01 -6.81 8.42
N ILE A 127 4.85 -7.49 9.15
CA ILE A 127 5.85 -8.42 8.59
C ILE A 127 5.54 -9.81 9.10
N ASP A 128 5.40 -10.78 8.17
CA ASP A 128 5.17 -12.19 8.48
C ASP A 128 3.93 -12.42 9.38
N GLU A 129 2.90 -11.55 9.34
CA GLU A 129 1.76 -11.69 10.22
C GLU A 129 0.94 -12.96 9.92
N GLY A 130 0.43 -13.56 10.96
CA GLY A 130 -0.32 -14.82 10.88
C GLY A 130 0.54 -16.07 10.65
N LEU A 131 1.84 -15.92 10.42
CA LEU A 131 2.76 -17.03 10.18
C LEU A 131 3.69 -17.31 11.37
N GLN A 132 3.80 -16.34 12.29
CA GLN A 132 4.66 -16.46 13.46
C GLN A 132 4.04 -17.36 14.53
N ASN A 133 4.85 -18.27 15.08
CA ASN A 133 4.50 -19.11 16.21
C ASN A 133 5.08 -18.53 17.50
N THR A 134 4.40 -18.79 18.64
CA THR A 134 4.94 -18.43 19.94
C THR A 134 5.88 -19.52 20.41
N TYR A 135 7.08 -19.13 20.79
CA TYR A 135 8.10 -19.99 21.41
C TYR A 135 8.42 -19.49 22.81
N TYR A 136 8.79 -20.41 23.68
CA TYR A 136 9.04 -20.21 25.10
C TYR A 136 10.52 -20.47 25.39
N ARG A 137 11.11 -19.61 26.19
CA ARG A 137 12.53 -19.75 26.54
C ARG A 137 12.79 -21.07 27.29
N ASP A 138 13.81 -21.77 26.85
CA ASP A 138 14.37 -22.99 27.47
C ASP A 138 15.83 -22.68 27.91
N ALA A 139 16.02 -22.23 29.15
CA ALA A 139 17.28 -21.72 29.60
C ALA A 139 18.24 -22.82 30.09
N ASP A 140 17.69 -23.95 30.54
CA ASP A 140 18.47 -25.10 31.05
C ASP A 140 18.60 -26.23 30.02
N SER A 141 17.96 -26.08 28.87
CA SER A 141 18.03 -26.99 27.71
C SER A 141 17.43 -28.37 27.97
N ASP A 142 16.32 -28.41 28.69
CA ASP A 142 15.61 -29.64 29.02
C ASP A 142 14.41 -29.96 28.08
N THR A 143 14.18 -29.10 27.07
CA THR A 143 13.12 -29.17 26.05
C THR A 143 11.76 -28.67 26.50
N TYR A 144 11.60 -28.15 27.70
CA TYR A 144 10.43 -27.45 28.18
C TYR A 144 10.76 -25.98 28.38
N GLY A 145 9.78 -25.12 28.21
CA GLY A 145 9.97 -23.68 28.19
C GLY A 145 9.14 -22.94 29.22
N ASN A 146 9.67 -21.78 29.62
CA ASN A 146 9.05 -20.89 30.58
C ASN A 146 7.88 -20.13 29.96
N ALA A 147 6.67 -20.37 30.47
CA ALA A 147 5.43 -19.71 29.99
C ALA A 147 5.47 -18.16 30.03
N SER A 148 6.32 -17.59 30.91
CA SER A 148 6.40 -16.14 31.10
C SER A 148 7.42 -15.45 30.20
N VAL A 149 8.27 -16.18 29.49
CA VAL A 149 9.32 -15.61 28.62
C VAL A 149 9.14 -16.13 27.21
N THR A 150 8.48 -15.32 26.38
CA THR A 150 8.08 -15.73 25.03
C THR A 150 8.77 -14.90 23.96
N THR A 151 8.83 -15.47 22.75
CA THR A 151 9.15 -14.77 21.50
C THR A 151 8.23 -15.26 20.39
N GLN A 152 8.01 -14.40 19.37
CA GLN A 152 7.31 -14.80 18.17
C GLN A 152 8.31 -14.92 17.01
N ALA A 153 8.22 -15.99 16.26
CA ALA A 153 9.09 -16.23 15.12
C ALA A 153 8.45 -17.22 14.12
N CYS A 154 8.88 -17.15 12.87
CA CYS A 154 8.48 -18.10 11.83
C CYS A 154 9.05 -19.50 12.08
N THR A 155 10.24 -19.56 12.59
CA THR A 155 10.93 -20.81 12.93
C THR A 155 11.44 -20.75 14.36
N GLN A 156 11.56 -21.90 15.00
CA GLN A 156 12.00 -22.00 16.39
C GLN A 156 13.41 -21.39 16.58
N PRO A 157 13.55 -20.31 17.39
CA PRO A 157 14.84 -19.72 17.69
C PRO A 157 15.68 -20.61 18.61
N SER A 158 16.98 -20.43 18.54
CA SER A 158 17.90 -21.11 19.46
C SER A 158 17.61 -20.71 20.91
N GLY A 159 17.54 -21.69 21.81
CA GLY A 159 17.22 -21.50 23.24
C GLY A 159 15.73 -21.26 23.52
N TYR A 160 14.87 -21.58 22.57
CA TYR A 160 13.43 -21.54 22.73
C TYR A 160 12.77 -22.84 22.22
N VAL A 161 11.65 -23.21 22.82
CA VAL A 161 10.87 -24.41 22.51
C VAL A 161 9.39 -24.06 22.27
N SER A 162 8.63 -24.97 21.69
CA SER A 162 7.22 -24.76 21.38
C SER A 162 6.26 -25.02 22.54
N ASN A 163 6.73 -25.63 23.62
CA ASN A 163 5.91 -25.90 24.79
C ASN A 163 6.27 -24.96 25.96
N SER A 164 5.32 -24.69 26.86
CA SER A 164 5.40 -23.71 27.93
C SER A 164 5.28 -24.32 29.34
N SER A 165 5.55 -25.60 29.47
CA SER A 165 5.13 -26.34 30.66
C SER A 165 6.25 -26.51 31.71
N ASP A 166 7.39 -25.84 31.55
CA ASP A 166 8.44 -25.82 32.54
C ASP A 166 8.07 -24.94 33.74
N CYS A 167 8.18 -25.52 34.95
CA CYS A 167 7.95 -24.79 36.20
C CYS A 167 9.25 -24.23 36.81
N ASN A 168 10.42 -24.61 36.28
CA ASN A 168 11.72 -24.07 36.72
C ASN A 168 12.78 -24.04 35.61
N ASP A 169 12.70 -23.07 34.71
CA ASP A 169 13.60 -22.80 33.56
C ASP A 169 15.10 -22.57 33.90
N GLY A 170 15.53 -22.96 35.06
CA GLY A 170 16.91 -22.85 35.50
C GLY A 170 17.46 -24.18 36.04
N ASN A 171 16.68 -25.25 36.00
CA ASN A 171 17.11 -26.56 36.51
C ASN A 171 16.50 -27.72 35.71
N ALA A 172 17.20 -28.24 34.74
CA ALA A 172 16.79 -29.31 33.85
C ALA A 172 16.31 -30.63 34.51
N SER A 173 16.39 -30.73 35.82
CA SER A 173 15.85 -31.87 36.59
C SER A 173 14.39 -31.63 37.02
N ILE A 174 13.91 -30.37 36.98
CA ILE A 174 12.55 -29.96 37.38
C ILE A 174 11.77 -29.63 36.10
N LYS A 175 10.97 -30.58 35.62
CA LYS A 175 10.26 -30.50 34.36
C LYS A 175 9.10 -31.49 34.30
N PRO A 176 8.14 -31.33 33.38
CA PRO A 176 7.09 -32.31 33.19
C PRO A 176 7.59 -33.73 33.01
N ASN A 177 6.98 -34.65 33.70
CA ASN A 177 7.34 -36.08 33.76
C ASN A 177 8.69 -36.42 34.43
N ALA A 178 9.33 -35.51 35.14
CA ALA A 178 10.40 -35.85 36.02
C ALA A 178 9.93 -36.81 37.13
N THR A 179 10.86 -37.50 37.77
CA THR A 179 10.55 -38.32 38.93
C THR A 179 10.64 -37.47 40.19
N GLU A 180 9.61 -37.51 41.04
CA GLU A 180 9.61 -36.81 42.33
C GLU A 180 10.77 -37.25 43.21
N VAL A 181 11.44 -36.27 43.75
CA VAL A 181 12.48 -36.43 44.78
C VAL A 181 11.96 -35.79 46.06
N CYS A 182 11.99 -36.49 47.19
CA CYS A 182 11.47 -36.01 48.48
C CYS A 182 12.25 -34.79 48.99
N ASN A 183 12.02 -33.60 48.42
CA ASN A 183 12.84 -32.39 48.62
C ASN A 183 12.02 -31.12 48.86
N THR A 184 10.68 -31.24 48.95
CA THR A 184 9.70 -30.16 49.10
C THR A 184 9.54 -29.30 47.82
N ILE A 185 9.91 -29.81 46.67
CA ILE A 185 9.75 -29.19 45.35
C ILE A 185 8.84 -30.11 44.52
N ASP A 186 8.02 -29.51 43.68
CA ASP A 186 7.26 -30.18 42.62
C ASP A 186 8.23 -30.41 41.44
N ASP A 187 8.90 -31.55 41.40
CA ASP A 187 9.92 -31.81 40.40
C ASP A 187 9.30 -32.14 39.02
N ASN A 188 8.06 -32.65 38.97
CA ASN A 188 7.42 -33.04 37.73
C ASN A 188 6.39 -32.01 37.18
N CYS A 189 6.30 -30.84 37.79
CA CYS A 189 5.46 -29.72 37.40
C CYS A 189 3.96 -30.07 37.28
N ASN A 190 3.46 -30.98 38.10
CA ASN A 190 2.05 -31.40 38.07
C ASN A 190 1.16 -30.67 39.07
N GLY A 191 1.73 -29.78 39.91
CA GLY A 191 1.06 -29.00 40.92
C GLY A 191 0.98 -29.70 42.30
N GLN A 192 1.60 -30.86 42.45
CA GLN A 192 1.74 -31.58 43.73
C GLN A 192 3.21 -31.64 44.11
N VAL A 193 3.51 -31.64 45.40
CA VAL A 193 4.87 -31.66 45.92
C VAL A 193 5.12 -33.01 46.62
N ASP A 194 6.22 -33.67 46.28
CA ASP A 194 6.67 -34.91 46.87
C ASP A 194 5.63 -36.06 46.86
N GLU A 195 4.75 -36.10 45.83
CA GLU A 195 3.77 -37.18 45.74
C GLU A 195 4.47 -38.51 45.46
N GLY A 196 4.02 -39.55 46.16
CA GLY A 196 4.63 -40.86 46.15
C GLY A 196 5.84 -40.99 47.08
N CYS A 197 6.25 -39.92 47.78
CA CYS A 197 7.27 -39.99 48.83
C CYS A 197 6.76 -40.72 50.08
N PRO A 198 7.60 -41.53 50.76
CA PRO A 198 7.19 -42.17 52.01
C PRO A 198 6.90 -41.14 53.08
N VAL A 199 5.70 -41.15 53.69
CA VAL A 199 5.38 -40.36 54.88
C VAL A 199 6.27 -40.83 56.00
N VAL A 200 7.17 -39.97 56.47
CA VAL A 200 7.91 -40.20 57.70
C VAL A 200 6.95 -39.94 58.87
N GLU A 201 6.33 -41.01 59.38
CA GLU A 201 5.57 -40.89 60.63
C GLU A 201 6.56 -40.57 61.77
N VAL A 202 6.38 -39.39 62.40
CA VAL A 202 7.17 -38.93 63.54
C VAL A 202 6.43 -39.35 64.82
#